data_6ec9f5455630d56a513bb180a8040c5c
#
_entry.id   6ec9f5455630d56a513bb180a8040c5c
#
_cell.length_a   1.000
_cell.length_b   1.000
_cell.length_c   1.000
_cell.angle_alpha   90.00
_cell.angle_beta   90.00
_cell.angle_gamma   90.00
#
_symmetry.space_group_name_H-M   'P 1'
#
loop_
_entity.id
_entity.type
_entity.pdbx_description
1 polymer ?
#
loop_
_entity_poly.entity_id
_entity_poly.type
_entity_poly.pdbx_seq_one_letter_code
_entity_poly.pdbx_strand_id
1 'polypeptide(L)'
;MSKKNKYIADENRYEKIKYRRTGNSGLLLPELSLGLWHNFGANDDFKNARNLLKCAFDNGITHFDLANNYGPPPGSAEKNFGEILKKDFKNYRDELIISSKAGYGMWPGPYGDLGSKKFLVASLDQSLQRMGLDYVDIFYHHRPDYETPLEETMGTLDLMVRQGKDGKEVLHDFSFNGFPVRLNRQLQSIWKN
;
A
#
# COMPACT_ATOMS: atom_id res chain seq x y z
N MET A 1 11.44 5.15 -35.99
CA MET A 1 11.22 5.02 -34.53
C MET A 1 9.76 4.79 -34.28
N SER A 2 9.34 3.57 -33.94
CA SER A 2 7.95 3.22 -33.65
C SER A 2 7.48 4.04 -32.45
N LYS A 3 6.38 4.81 -32.61
CA LYS A 3 5.68 5.44 -31.49
C LYS A 3 5.24 4.32 -30.56
N LYS A 4 5.96 4.10 -29.43
CA LYS A 4 5.49 3.21 -28.37
C LYS A 4 4.11 3.73 -27.96
N ASN A 5 3.04 2.98 -28.28
CA ASN A 5 1.69 3.34 -27.88
C ASN A 5 1.67 3.53 -26.36
N LYS A 6 1.45 4.75 -25.93
CA LYS A 6 1.25 5.11 -24.53
C LYS A 6 -0.04 4.43 -24.09
N TYR A 7 -0.04 3.84 -22.89
CA TYR A 7 -1.27 3.31 -22.30
C TYR A 7 -2.27 4.45 -22.07
N ILE A 8 -3.49 4.23 -22.48
CA ILE A 8 -4.65 5.09 -22.23
C ILE A 8 -5.68 4.18 -21.58
N ALA A 9 -6.13 4.56 -20.38
CA ALA A 9 -7.12 3.80 -19.63
C ALA A 9 -8.51 3.91 -20.28
N ASP A 10 -9.33 2.90 -20.08
CA ASP A 10 -10.74 2.89 -20.51
C ASP A 10 -11.50 4.06 -19.85
N GLU A 11 -12.18 4.86 -20.66
CA GLU A 11 -12.90 6.06 -20.18
C GLU A 11 -14.11 5.69 -19.30
N ASN A 12 -14.73 4.51 -19.54
CA ASN A 12 -15.89 4.04 -18.79
C ASN A 12 -15.51 3.15 -17.59
N ARG A 13 -14.23 3.10 -17.19
CA ARG A 13 -13.75 2.19 -16.12
C ARG A 13 -14.50 2.34 -14.81
N TYR A 14 -14.93 3.54 -14.46
CA TYR A 14 -15.61 3.81 -13.19
C TYR A 14 -17.07 3.38 -13.16
N GLU A 15 -17.66 3.01 -14.31
CA GLU A 15 -19.01 2.50 -14.41
C GLU A 15 -19.09 0.97 -14.20
N LYS A 16 -17.92 0.29 -14.19
CA LYS A 16 -17.83 -1.17 -14.18
C LYS A 16 -17.85 -1.78 -12.78
N ILE A 17 -17.60 -0.99 -11.73
CA ILE A 17 -17.49 -1.45 -10.34
C ILE A 17 -18.05 -0.39 -9.39
N LYS A 18 -18.54 -0.84 -8.24
CA LYS A 18 -19.01 0.06 -7.18
C LYS A 18 -17.87 0.46 -6.25
N TYR A 19 -17.99 1.68 -5.73
CA TYR A 19 -17.10 2.23 -4.73
C TYR A 19 -17.83 2.45 -3.42
N ARG A 20 -17.18 2.11 -2.30
CA ARG A 20 -17.76 2.23 -0.96
C ARG A 20 -16.89 3.12 -0.09
N ARG A 21 -17.54 3.96 0.69
CA ARG A 21 -16.87 4.81 1.67
C ARG A 21 -16.26 3.96 2.78
N THR A 22 -15.01 4.27 3.13
CA THR A 22 -14.28 3.59 4.20
C THR A 22 -14.63 4.22 5.54
N GLY A 23 -15.66 3.67 6.19
CA GLY A 23 -16.15 4.21 7.47
C GLY A 23 -16.56 5.68 7.37
N ASN A 24 -16.02 6.51 8.27
CA ASN A 24 -16.25 7.95 8.32
C ASN A 24 -15.18 8.76 7.58
N SER A 25 -14.31 8.09 6.82
CA SER A 25 -13.25 8.75 6.04
C SER A 25 -13.79 9.29 4.71
N GLY A 26 -13.06 10.20 4.07
CA GLY A 26 -13.35 10.68 2.72
C GLY A 26 -13.01 9.65 1.63
N LEU A 27 -12.28 8.58 1.98
CA LEU A 27 -11.78 7.60 1.04
C LEU A 27 -12.89 6.68 0.53
N LEU A 28 -12.95 6.52 -0.79
CA LEU A 28 -13.81 5.57 -1.48
C LEU A 28 -12.93 4.44 -2.02
N LEU A 29 -13.19 3.21 -1.61
CA LEU A 29 -12.51 2.03 -2.12
C LEU A 29 -13.40 1.27 -3.11
N PRO A 30 -12.84 0.72 -4.19
CA PRO A 30 -13.56 -0.21 -5.06
C PRO A 30 -13.92 -1.48 -4.28
N GLU A 31 -14.98 -2.18 -4.68
CA GLU A 31 -15.39 -3.45 -4.03
C GLU A 31 -14.36 -4.56 -4.17
N LEU A 32 -13.46 -4.44 -5.14
CA LEU A 32 -12.33 -5.34 -5.38
C LEU A 32 -11.01 -4.58 -5.34
N SER A 33 -9.98 -5.19 -4.77
CA SER A 33 -8.61 -4.70 -4.78
C SER A 33 -7.72 -5.73 -5.46
N LEU A 34 -6.68 -5.27 -6.18
CA LEU A 34 -5.68 -6.16 -6.74
C LEU A 34 -4.50 -6.29 -5.78
N GLY A 35 -4.33 -7.47 -5.17
CA GLY A 35 -3.17 -7.80 -4.35
C GLY A 35 -1.96 -8.18 -5.23
N LEU A 36 -0.80 -7.63 -4.90
CA LEU A 36 0.41 -7.80 -5.69
C LEU A 36 1.42 -8.78 -5.04
N TRP A 37 0.93 -9.79 -4.35
CA TRP A 37 1.81 -10.80 -3.77
C TRP A 37 2.34 -11.78 -4.83
N HIS A 38 1.45 -12.42 -5.59
CA HIS A 38 1.80 -13.35 -6.65
C HIS A 38 1.78 -12.66 -8.01
N ASN A 39 2.62 -13.13 -8.95
CA ASN A 39 2.78 -12.62 -10.32
C ASN A 39 3.44 -11.24 -10.45
N PHE A 40 4.00 -10.70 -9.36
CA PHE A 40 4.63 -9.37 -9.38
C PHE A 40 6.07 -9.36 -8.87
N GLY A 41 6.62 -10.51 -8.44
CA GLY A 41 8.02 -10.64 -8.00
C GLY A 41 9.03 -10.57 -9.15
N ALA A 42 10.32 -10.61 -8.79
CA ALA A 42 11.39 -10.52 -9.80
C ALA A 42 11.47 -11.75 -10.71
N ASN A 43 10.94 -12.90 -10.27
CA ASN A 43 10.94 -14.14 -11.05
C ASN A 43 9.69 -14.29 -11.92
N ASP A 44 8.75 -13.37 -11.83
CA ASP A 44 7.49 -13.40 -12.56
C ASP A 44 7.60 -12.67 -13.90
N ASP A 45 6.69 -12.97 -14.82
CA ASP A 45 6.64 -12.29 -16.12
C ASP A 45 6.19 -10.83 -15.95
N PHE A 46 7.13 -9.92 -16.07
CA PHE A 46 6.89 -8.48 -15.99
C PHE A 46 5.83 -7.98 -17.00
N LYS A 47 5.76 -8.58 -18.19
CA LYS A 47 4.74 -8.22 -19.19
C LYS A 47 3.36 -8.63 -18.71
N ASN A 48 3.24 -9.82 -18.10
CA ASN A 48 1.99 -10.28 -17.51
C ASN A 48 1.57 -9.40 -16.33
N ALA A 49 2.48 -9.11 -15.41
CA ALA A 49 2.23 -8.19 -14.29
C ALA A 49 1.69 -6.83 -14.79
N ARG A 50 2.32 -6.28 -15.82
CA ARG A 50 1.90 -5.02 -16.44
C ARG A 50 0.51 -5.11 -17.06
N ASN A 51 0.16 -6.23 -17.71
CA ASN A 51 -1.15 -6.44 -18.31
C ASN A 51 -2.24 -6.62 -17.23
N LEU A 52 -1.93 -7.30 -16.13
CA LEU A 52 -2.85 -7.47 -15.01
C LEU A 52 -3.23 -6.11 -14.38
N LEU A 53 -2.25 -5.23 -14.14
CA LEU A 53 -2.50 -3.88 -13.62
C LEU A 53 -3.38 -3.05 -14.56
N LYS A 54 -3.11 -3.09 -15.86
CA LYS A 54 -3.93 -2.37 -16.86
C LYS A 54 -5.34 -2.92 -16.91
N CYS A 55 -5.48 -4.24 -16.98
CA CYS A 55 -6.78 -4.89 -16.98
C CYS A 55 -7.59 -4.54 -15.73
N ALA A 56 -6.95 -4.56 -14.55
CA ALA A 56 -7.60 -4.18 -13.30
C ALA A 56 -8.10 -2.73 -13.35
N PHE A 57 -7.23 -1.79 -13.74
CA PHE A 57 -7.59 -0.38 -13.81
C PHE A 57 -8.66 -0.09 -14.87
N ASP A 58 -8.58 -0.70 -16.04
CA ASP A 58 -9.59 -0.60 -17.12
C ASP A 58 -10.96 -1.17 -16.71
N ASN A 59 -11.01 -1.95 -15.61
CA ASN A 59 -12.24 -2.44 -15.01
C ASN A 59 -12.61 -1.72 -13.69
N GLY A 60 -12.00 -0.59 -13.40
CA GLY A 60 -12.33 0.25 -12.25
C GLY A 60 -11.69 -0.18 -10.93
N ILE A 61 -10.81 -1.19 -10.93
CA ILE A 61 -10.05 -1.56 -9.75
C ILE A 61 -8.91 -0.55 -9.57
N THR A 62 -9.16 0.46 -8.75
CA THR A 62 -8.21 1.55 -8.48
C THR A 62 -7.29 1.29 -7.30
N HIS A 63 -7.58 0.26 -6.47
CA HIS A 63 -6.78 -0.09 -5.31
C HIS A 63 -5.80 -1.21 -5.61
N PHE A 64 -4.50 -0.89 -5.53
CA PHE A 64 -3.38 -1.82 -5.65
C PHE A 64 -2.72 -2.02 -4.29
N ASP A 65 -2.71 -3.27 -3.84
CA ASP A 65 -2.31 -3.64 -2.49
C ASP A 65 -0.99 -4.39 -2.45
N LEU A 66 0.04 -3.75 -1.89
CA LEU A 66 1.40 -4.24 -1.77
C LEU A 66 1.79 -4.53 -0.31
N ALA A 67 3.00 -5.01 -0.13
CA ALA A 67 3.72 -5.03 1.14
C ALA A 67 5.23 -5.00 0.87
N ASN A 68 5.99 -4.49 1.85
CA ASN A 68 7.43 -4.36 1.73
C ASN A 68 8.14 -5.70 1.43
N ASN A 69 7.59 -6.82 1.92
CA ASN A 69 8.16 -8.15 1.76
C ASN A 69 7.63 -8.94 0.56
N TYR A 70 6.72 -8.39 -0.25
CA TYR A 70 6.20 -9.10 -1.42
C TYR A 70 7.27 -9.30 -2.50
N GLY A 71 7.24 -10.50 -3.11
CA GLY A 71 8.19 -10.96 -4.11
C GLY A 71 7.92 -12.41 -4.49
N PRO A 72 8.94 -13.26 -4.64
CA PRO A 72 10.36 -13.18 -4.28
C PRO A 72 11.23 -12.35 -5.24
N PRO A 73 12.41 -11.84 -4.79
CA PRO A 73 12.79 -11.63 -3.41
C PRO A 73 11.99 -10.51 -2.74
N PRO A 74 12.02 -10.38 -1.38
CA PRO A 74 11.32 -9.30 -0.68
C PRO A 74 11.60 -7.92 -1.28
N GLY A 75 10.55 -7.11 -1.48
CA GLY A 75 10.63 -5.79 -2.10
C GLY A 75 10.58 -5.77 -3.63
N SER A 76 10.68 -6.93 -4.29
CA SER A 76 10.70 -6.97 -5.75
C SER A 76 9.34 -6.64 -6.37
N ALA A 77 8.24 -6.97 -5.71
CA ALA A 77 6.90 -6.59 -6.17
C ALA A 77 6.72 -5.08 -6.18
N GLU A 78 7.14 -4.37 -5.14
CA GLU A 78 7.12 -2.90 -5.09
C GLU A 78 8.01 -2.28 -6.16
N LYS A 79 9.20 -2.85 -6.41
CA LYS A 79 10.10 -2.39 -7.48
C LYS A 79 9.46 -2.52 -8.85
N ASN A 80 8.91 -3.70 -9.18
CA ASN A 80 8.25 -3.95 -10.45
C ASN A 80 7.01 -3.05 -10.62
N PHE A 81 6.23 -2.88 -9.56
CA PHE A 81 5.09 -1.97 -9.55
C PHE A 81 5.53 -0.52 -9.83
N GLY A 82 6.58 -0.03 -9.19
CA GLY A 82 7.12 1.31 -9.41
C GLY A 82 7.56 1.54 -10.85
N GLU A 83 8.20 0.54 -11.48
CA GLU A 83 8.57 0.62 -12.90
C GLU A 83 7.33 0.68 -13.81
N ILE A 84 6.28 -0.10 -13.50
CA ILE A 84 5.02 -0.09 -14.27
C ILE A 84 4.28 1.23 -14.05
N LEU A 85 4.21 1.72 -12.81
CA LEU A 85 3.59 2.98 -12.45
C LEU A 85 4.19 4.14 -13.25
N LYS A 86 5.53 4.24 -13.23
CA LYS A 86 6.25 5.26 -13.99
C LYS A 86 6.00 5.19 -15.49
N LYS A 87 5.85 3.99 -16.03
CA LYS A 87 5.72 3.73 -17.48
C LYS A 87 4.33 3.94 -18.01
N ASP A 88 3.32 3.47 -17.27
CA ASP A 88 1.94 3.38 -17.76
C ASP A 88 0.95 4.24 -16.97
N PHE A 89 1.18 4.43 -15.65
CA PHE A 89 0.20 5.05 -14.75
C PHE A 89 0.60 6.42 -14.21
N LYS A 90 1.72 6.99 -14.68
CA LYS A 90 2.20 8.30 -14.20
C LYS A 90 1.12 9.38 -14.19
N ASN A 91 0.24 9.37 -15.21
CA ASN A 91 -0.81 10.39 -15.35
C ASN A 91 -2.08 10.04 -14.54
N TYR A 92 -2.12 8.89 -13.91
CA TYR A 92 -3.27 8.35 -13.17
C TYR A 92 -3.00 8.22 -11.67
N ARG A 93 -1.84 8.74 -11.15
CA ARG A 93 -1.47 8.59 -9.73
C ARG A 93 -2.59 9.05 -8.79
N ASP A 94 -3.22 10.17 -9.10
CA ASP A 94 -4.27 10.77 -8.27
C ASP A 94 -5.62 10.02 -8.37
N GLU A 95 -5.74 9.09 -9.30
CA GLU A 95 -6.90 8.21 -9.46
C GLU A 95 -6.68 6.84 -8.79
N LEU A 96 -5.48 6.56 -8.31
CA LEU A 96 -5.09 5.29 -7.70
C LEU A 96 -5.06 5.41 -6.18
N ILE A 97 -5.47 4.33 -5.52
CA ILE A 97 -5.21 4.06 -4.12
C ILE A 97 -4.09 3.02 -4.07
N ILE A 98 -2.95 3.40 -3.52
CA ILE A 98 -1.79 2.52 -3.38
C ILE A 98 -1.60 2.25 -1.90
N SER A 99 -1.64 0.98 -1.53
CA SER A 99 -1.34 0.56 -0.17
C SER A 99 -0.06 -0.25 -0.08
N SER A 100 0.66 -0.11 1.04
CA SER A 100 1.75 -1.01 1.39
C SER A 100 1.72 -1.33 2.88
N LYS A 101 2.56 -2.27 3.31
CA LYS A 101 2.55 -2.84 4.66
C LYS A 101 3.95 -3.18 5.11
N ALA A 102 4.19 -3.12 6.43
CA ALA A 102 5.40 -3.65 7.06
C ALA A 102 5.08 -4.39 8.36
N GLY A 103 5.82 -5.44 8.65
CA GLY A 103 5.63 -6.27 9.86
C GLY A 103 6.32 -7.62 9.78
N TYR A 104 6.74 -8.04 8.59
CA TYR A 104 7.53 -9.27 8.36
C TYR A 104 8.97 -8.94 8.04
N GLY A 105 9.87 -9.89 8.33
CA GLY A 105 11.31 -9.72 8.19
C GLY A 105 11.76 -9.25 6.81
N MET A 106 12.57 -8.18 6.79
CA MET A 106 13.11 -7.58 5.58
C MET A 106 14.64 -7.59 5.53
N TRP A 107 15.29 -7.55 6.67
CA TRP A 107 16.75 -7.62 6.78
C TRP A 107 17.16 -8.31 8.07
N PRO A 108 18.41 -8.84 8.17
CA PRO A 108 18.87 -9.53 9.37
C PRO A 108 19.09 -8.60 10.55
N GLY A 109 19.07 -9.17 11.75
CA GLY A 109 19.32 -8.47 13.02
C GLY A 109 18.05 -7.98 13.72
N PRO A 110 18.21 -7.32 14.87
CA PRO A 110 17.10 -7.06 15.79
C PRO A 110 16.12 -5.95 15.33
N TYR A 111 16.41 -5.27 14.23
CA TYR A 111 15.63 -4.14 13.75
C TYR A 111 15.01 -4.38 12.36
N GLY A 112 14.99 -5.61 11.90
CA GLY A 112 14.55 -5.96 10.55
C GLY A 112 13.15 -6.57 10.48
N ASP A 113 12.38 -6.56 11.57
CA ASP A 113 11.09 -7.25 11.70
C ASP A 113 10.16 -6.53 12.70
N LEU A 114 8.88 -6.96 12.74
CA LEU A 114 7.85 -6.59 13.69
C LEU A 114 7.35 -5.12 13.57
N GLY A 115 7.05 -4.44 14.72
CA GLY A 115 6.27 -3.20 14.77
C GLY A 115 6.99 -2.01 15.39
N SER A 116 8.31 -2.11 15.66
CA SER A 116 9.05 -1.00 16.28
C SER A 116 9.06 0.24 15.37
N LYS A 117 9.11 1.43 15.98
CA LYS A 117 9.25 2.70 15.26
C LYS A 117 10.41 2.66 14.24
N LYS A 118 11.56 2.12 14.67
CA LYS A 118 12.75 2.02 13.83
C LYS A 118 12.48 1.19 12.57
N PHE A 119 11.81 0.05 12.71
CA PHE A 119 11.50 -0.85 11.60
C PHE A 119 10.44 -0.25 10.66
N LEU A 120 9.34 0.27 11.22
CA LEU A 120 8.23 0.79 10.41
C LEU A 120 8.65 2.00 9.58
N VAL A 121 9.38 2.97 10.18
CA VAL A 121 9.86 4.17 9.44
C VAL A 121 10.81 3.76 8.32
N ALA A 122 11.81 2.92 8.61
CA ALA A 122 12.74 2.44 7.59
C ALA A 122 12.04 1.65 6.49
N SER A 123 11.04 0.85 6.84
CA SER A 123 10.26 0.05 5.89
C SER A 123 9.46 0.93 4.93
N LEU A 124 8.75 1.94 5.44
CA LEU A 124 7.99 2.87 4.60
C LEU A 124 8.92 3.66 3.68
N ASP A 125 10.03 4.20 4.20
CA ASP A 125 11.00 4.96 3.38
C ASP A 125 11.56 4.10 2.24
N GLN A 126 11.90 2.84 2.52
CA GLN A 126 12.36 1.89 1.50
C GLN A 126 11.27 1.53 0.50
N SER A 127 10.02 1.36 0.94
CA SER A 127 8.86 1.08 0.07
C SER A 127 8.61 2.24 -0.89
N LEU A 128 8.60 3.48 -0.40
CA LEU A 128 8.47 4.68 -1.21
C LEU A 128 9.60 4.78 -2.25
N GLN A 129 10.84 4.51 -1.83
CA GLN A 129 11.99 4.52 -2.74
C GLN A 129 11.87 3.44 -3.84
N ARG A 130 11.46 2.20 -3.49
CA ARG A 130 11.27 1.12 -4.47
C ARG A 130 10.18 1.45 -5.48
N MET A 131 9.07 2.04 -5.04
CA MET A 131 7.95 2.41 -5.90
C MET A 131 8.16 3.73 -6.64
N GLY A 132 9.12 4.56 -6.21
CA GLY A 132 9.33 5.90 -6.77
C GLY A 132 8.20 6.86 -6.47
N LEU A 133 7.65 6.78 -5.25
CA LEU A 133 6.54 7.58 -4.75
C LEU A 133 6.99 8.47 -3.58
N ASP A 134 6.29 9.59 -3.41
CA ASP A 134 6.46 10.47 -2.26
C ASP A 134 5.58 10.04 -1.08
N TYR A 135 4.47 9.35 -1.34
CA TYR A 135 3.53 8.83 -0.35
C TYR A 135 2.78 7.59 -0.86
N VAL A 136 2.26 6.79 0.06
CA VAL A 136 1.20 5.79 -0.17
C VAL A 136 -0.12 6.32 0.37
N ASP A 137 -1.25 5.84 -0.15
CA ASP A 137 -2.58 6.29 0.31
C ASP A 137 -2.98 5.57 1.60
N ILE A 138 -2.49 4.34 1.80
CA ILE A 138 -2.74 3.53 2.98
C ILE A 138 -1.46 2.78 3.36
N PHE A 139 -1.08 2.85 4.64
CA PHE A 139 0.00 2.04 5.18
C PHE A 139 -0.49 1.18 6.34
N TYR A 140 -0.14 -0.11 6.32
CA TYR A 140 -0.58 -1.09 7.32
C TYR A 140 0.58 -1.58 8.19
N HIS A 141 0.32 -1.76 9.47
CA HIS A 141 1.10 -2.69 10.27
C HIS A 141 0.61 -4.11 9.97
N HIS A 142 1.48 -4.92 9.33
CA HIS A 142 1.10 -6.15 8.59
C HIS A 142 0.71 -7.31 9.50
N ARG A 143 1.18 -7.30 10.75
CA ARG A 143 0.86 -8.33 11.75
C ARG A 143 0.99 -7.78 13.17
N PRO A 144 0.31 -8.38 14.17
CA PRO A 144 0.49 -8.00 15.56
C PRO A 144 1.95 -8.17 16.01
N ASP A 145 2.43 -7.23 16.81
CA ASP A 145 3.69 -7.31 17.54
C ASP A 145 3.38 -7.20 19.04
N TYR A 146 3.68 -8.27 19.77
CA TYR A 146 3.37 -8.37 21.20
C TYR A 146 4.54 -7.90 22.08
N GLU A 147 5.71 -7.67 21.48
CA GLU A 147 6.93 -7.25 22.17
C GLU A 147 7.09 -5.72 22.17
N THR A 148 6.64 -5.05 21.10
CA THR A 148 6.66 -3.58 21.01
C THR A 148 5.42 -2.99 21.67
N PRO A 149 5.55 -1.99 22.55
CA PRO A 149 4.40 -1.28 23.11
C PRO A 149 3.49 -0.75 21.98
N LEU A 150 2.18 -0.97 22.14
CA LEU A 150 1.19 -0.54 21.12
C LEU A 150 1.29 0.96 20.85
N GLU A 151 1.58 1.73 21.88
CA GLU A 151 1.77 3.17 21.82
C GLU A 151 2.91 3.58 20.86
N GLU A 152 4.00 2.82 20.84
CA GLU A 152 5.11 3.09 19.93
C GLU A 152 4.68 2.84 18.48
N THR A 153 4.06 1.70 18.22
CA THR A 153 3.57 1.35 16.89
C THR A 153 2.56 2.36 16.37
N MET A 154 1.54 2.67 17.20
CA MET A 154 0.47 3.61 16.83
C MET A 154 0.97 5.04 16.67
N GLY A 155 1.81 5.51 17.61
CA GLY A 155 2.44 6.83 17.52
C GLY A 155 3.35 6.96 16.30
N THR A 156 3.94 5.85 15.85
CA THR A 156 4.74 5.83 14.62
C THR A 156 3.86 5.99 13.38
N LEU A 157 2.75 5.29 13.30
CA LEU A 157 1.81 5.41 12.18
C LEU A 157 1.22 6.82 12.12
N ASP A 158 0.81 7.41 13.25
CA ASP A 158 0.36 8.81 13.32
C ASP A 158 1.45 9.80 12.86
N LEU A 159 2.72 9.54 13.22
CA LEU A 159 3.85 10.36 12.76
C LEU A 159 4.00 10.31 11.24
N MET A 160 3.85 9.15 10.60
CA MET A 160 3.94 9.01 9.15
C MET A 160 2.88 9.82 8.42
N VAL A 161 1.65 9.83 8.95
CA VAL A 161 0.55 10.67 8.44
C VAL A 161 0.91 12.15 8.52
N ARG A 162 1.41 12.60 9.69
CA ARG A 162 1.79 14.00 9.88
C ARG A 162 2.94 14.43 8.99
N GLN A 163 3.82 13.50 8.61
CA GLN A 163 4.91 13.75 7.66
C GLN A 163 4.46 13.72 6.19
N GLY A 164 3.21 13.36 5.91
CA GLY A 164 2.68 13.25 4.55
C GLY A 164 3.25 12.08 3.74
N LYS A 165 3.92 11.13 4.39
CA LYS A 165 4.45 9.91 3.74
C LYS A 165 3.40 8.82 3.59
N ASP A 166 2.39 8.91 4.41
CA ASP A 166 1.16 8.14 4.32
C ASP A 166 0.03 9.13 4.09
N GLY A 167 -0.89 8.81 3.22
CA GLY A 167 -1.98 9.72 2.83
C GLY A 167 -2.74 10.26 4.04
N LYS A 168 -3.49 11.31 3.87
CA LYS A 168 -4.18 12.03 4.96
C LYS A 168 -5.12 11.16 5.83
N GLU A 169 -5.30 9.88 5.49
CA GLU A 169 -6.19 8.95 6.17
C GLU A 169 -5.53 7.60 6.37
N VAL A 170 -4.96 7.39 7.55
CA VAL A 170 -4.46 6.08 7.98
C VAL A 170 -5.65 5.20 8.33
N LEU A 171 -5.85 4.15 7.56
CA LEU A 171 -6.62 2.99 7.99
C LEU A 171 -5.68 2.06 8.74
N HIS A 172 -5.76 2.08 10.05
CA HIS A 172 -5.09 1.09 10.89
C HIS A 172 -5.89 -0.20 10.83
N ASP A 173 -5.42 -1.18 10.08
CA ASP A 173 -5.99 -2.52 10.10
C ASP A 173 -5.13 -3.40 11.01
N PHE A 174 -5.62 -3.64 12.22
CA PHE A 174 -5.12 -4.70 13.07
C PHE A 174 -5.96 -5.94 12.82
N SER A 175 -5.47 -6.90 12.07
CA SER A 175 -6.08 -8.21 12.02
C SER A 175 -5.68 -9.00 13.27
N PHE A 176 -6.54 -9.01 14.26
CA PHE A 176 -6.44 -9.93 15.39
C PHE A 176 -7.22 -11.20 15.02
N ASN A 177 -6.54 -12.33 14.89
CA ASN A 177 -7.16 -13.64 14.55
C ASN A 177 -8.13 -13.61 13.36
N GLY A 178 -7.81 -12.87 12.29
CA GLY A 178 -8.64 -12.82 11.09
C GLY A 178 -9.82 -11.85 11.17
N PHE A 179 -9.97 -11.08 12.25
CA PHE A 179 -10.96 -10.01 12.36
C PHE A 179 -10.29 -8.64 12.21
N PRO A 180 -10.77 -7.77 11.30
CA PRO A 180 -10.26 -6.41 11.20
C PRO A 180 -10.65 -5.62 12.45
N VAL A 181 -9.65 -5.19 13.23
CA VAL A 181 -9.87 -4.23 14.32
C VAL A 181 -9.69 -2.82 13.74
N ARG A 182 -10.79 -2.14 13.49
CA ARG A 182 -10.77 -0.72 13.10
C ARG A 182 -10.40 0.13 14.32
N LEU A 183 -9.23 0.75 14.31
CA LEU A 183 -8.94 1.87 15.18
C LEU A 183 -9.47 3.15 14.55
N ASN A 184 -10.67 3.55 14.94
CA ASN A 184 -11.31 4.78 14.52
C ASN A 184 -10.70 5.98 15.30
N ARG A 185 -10.78 7.19 14.74
CA ARG A 185 -10.43 8.49 15.38
C ARG A 185 -10.92 8.66 16.83
N GLN A 186 -11.87 7.85 17.29
CA GLN A 186 -12.31 7.85 18.68
C GLN A 186 -11.19 7.52 19.70
N LEU A 187 -10.14 6.80 19.31
CA LEU A 187 -8.98 6.59 20.20
C LEU A 187 -8.09 7.83 20.32
N GLN A 188 -8.14 8.77 19.39
CA GLN A 188 -7.45 10.06 19.53
C GLN A 188 -8.00 10.91 20.69
N SER A 189 -9.24 10.68 21.12
CA SER A 189 -9.82 11.37 22.28
C SER A 189 -9.35 10.81 23.62
N ILE A 190 -8.89 9.57 23.64
CA ILE A 190 -8.37 8.90 24.85
C ILE A 190 -6.93 9.36 25.16
N TRP A 191 -6.18 9.80 24.16
CA TRP A 191 -4.78 10.25 24.28
C TRP A 191 -4.61 11.74 24.64
N LYS A 192 -5.69 12.49 24.82
CA LYS A 192 -5.65 13.91 25.16
C LYS A 192 -5.96 14.23 26.63
N ASN A 193 -6.10 13.21 27.47
CA ASN A 193 -6.30 13.39 28.93
C ASN A 193 -5.15 12.81 29.72
#